data_aa9b6e610aa7d3a62a86f69d40888e61
#
_entry.id   aa9b6e610aa7d3a62a86f69d40888e61
#
_cell.length_a   1.000
_cell.length_b   1.000
_cell.length_c   1.000
_cell.angle_alpha   90.00
_cell.angle_beta   90.00
_cell.angle_gamma   90.00
#
_symmetry.space_group_name_H-M   'P 1'
#
loop_
_entity.id
_entity.type
_entity.pdbx_description
1 polymer ?
#
loop_
_entity_poly.entity_id
_entity_poly.type
_entity_poly.pdbx_seq_one_letter_code
_entity_poly.pdbx_strand_id
1 'polypeptide(L)'
;LYGMARDRDGQTALGDKLDEAYSAVGTANPGSWTGHKENWEGRDAKQGQIHMTNQPAHHIPYMYLYTDRPWRTAEFVRDTLDRLFVGEEVGQGYLGDDDNGELSAWYVLSSMGLYPLTNGNGVTAIGTPLFEKVTIHRDDGHTITILAPGVSRENKYVQSLSVNGVEQTATYLMPEVLQRETVTLEFTMGTTPSKTWGMKGADMPPSITEGTGRPQLLVDHTKTEVSTVGGGGNEDTIATNAKNTEKLFNNKAHDANGYASWDGKENGYLIYHFSSPIQISMYTLTS
;
A
#
# COMPACT_ATOMS: atom_id res chain seq x y z
N LEU A 1 2.31 -8.47 2.05
CA LEU A 1 0.94 -8.93 2.18
C LEU A 1 0.76 -10.30 1.54
N TYR A 2 0.99 -10.41 0.24
CA TYR A 2 0.83 -11.68 -0.47
C TYR A 2 1.62 -12.83 0.17
N GLY A 3 2.84 -12.58 0.61
CA GLY A 3 3.65 -13.57 1.33
C GLY A 3 3.04 -14.02 2.67
N MET A 4 2.26 -13.17 3.31
CA MET A 4 1.54 -13.49 4.55
C MET A 4 0.23 -14.27 4.27
N ALA A 5 -0.42 -13.97 3.17
CA ALA A 5 -1.73 -14.54 2.80
C ALA A 5 -1.64 -15.66 1.76
N ARG A 6 -0.46 -16.27 1.58
CA ARG A 6 -0.19 -17.24 0.53
C ARG A 6 -0.98 -18.55 0.66
N ASP A 7 -1.28 -18.95 1.87
CA ASP A 7 -2.11 -20.11 2.19
C ASP A 7 -3.26 -19.70 3.12
N ARG A 8 -4.16 -20.64 3.39
CA ARG A 8 -5.34 -20.35 4.19
C ARG A 8 -5.00 -19.95 5.63
N ASP A 9 -3.97 -20.51 6.22
CA ASP A 9 -3.54 -20.17 7.58
C ASP A 9 -3.00 -18.74 7.63
N GLY A 10 -2.22 -18.35 6.61
CA GLY A 10 -1.76 -16.98 6.45
C GLY A 10 -2.90 -15.98 6.19
N GLN A 11 -3.91 -16.35 5.40
CA GLN A 11 -5.11 -15.53 5.17
C GLN A 11 -5.88 -15.29 6.46
N THR A 12 -6.08 -16.31 7.26
CA THR A 12 -6.74 -16.22 8.56
C THR A 12 -5.91 -15.37 9.52
N ALA A 13 -4.61 -15.63 9.64
CA ALA A 13 -3.73 -14.87 10.53
C ALA A 13 -3.66 -13.38 10.16
N LEU A 14 -3.64 -13.04 8.87
CA LEU A 14 -3.71 -11.66 8.42
C LEU A 14 -5.06 -11.02 8.79
N GLY A 15 -6.16 -11.75 8.57
CA GLY A 15 -7.50 -11.29 8.93
C GLY A 15 -7.63 -11.03 10.45
N ASP A 16 -7.11 -11.94 11.27
CA ASP A 16 -7.12 -11.78 12.73
C ASP A 16 -6.28 -10.58 13.17
N LYS A 17 -5.14 -10.35 12.53
CA LYS A 17 -4.31 -9.18 12.83
C LYS A 17 -4.96 -7.86 12.43
N LEU A 18 -5.67 -7.83 11.31
CA LEU A 18 -6.46 -6.67 10.90
C LEU A 18 -7.63 -6.42 11.87
N ASP A 19 -8.35 -7.47 12.26
CA ASP A 19 -9.44 -7.38 13.24
C ASP A 19 -8.93 -6.87 14.60
N GLU A 20 -7.78 -7.36 15.05
CA GLU A 20 -7.11 -6.85 16.25
C GLU A 20 -6.81 -5.34 16.12
N ALA A 21 -6.22 -4.91 15.01
CA ALA A 21 -5.87 -3.51 14.78
C ALA A 21 -7.10 -2.59 14.76
N TYR A 22 -8.21 -3.03 14.14
CA TYR A 22 -9.46 -2.26 14.12
C TYR A 22 -10.22 -2.25 15.45
N SER A 23 -10.05 -3.27 16.29
CA SER A 23 -10.71 -3.38 17.59
C SER A 23 -9.87 -2.87 18.75
N ALA A 24 -8.58 -2.68 18.56
CA ALA A 24 -7.69 -2.18 19.61
C ALA A 24 -8.13 -0.82 20.10
N VAL A 25 -8.18 -0.66 21.42
CA VAL A 25 -8.47 0.65 22.01
C VAL A 25 -7.38 1.62 21.58
N GLY A 26 -7.79 2.73 21.01
CA GLY A 26 -6.87 3.81 20.63
C GLY A 26 -6.17 4.35 21.87
N THR A 27 -5.08 3.70 22.24
CA THR A 27 -4.18 4.15 23.29
C THR A 27 -3.17 5.14 22.78
N ALA A 28 -3.45 5.84 21.66
CA ALA A 28 -2.54 6.83 21.17
C ALA A 28 -2.20 7.82 22.29
N ASN A 29 -1.38 7.34 23.21
CA ASN A 29 -0.50 8.19 23.95
C ASN A 29 0.41 8.72 22.85
N PRO A 30 0.26 9.98 22.46
CA PRO A 30 1.03 10.53 21.39
C PRO A 30 2.49 10.37 21.82
N GLY A 31 3.24 9.56 21.11
CA GLY A 31 4.65 9.34 21.36
C GLY A 31 5.46 10.62 21.30
N SER A 32 6.64 10.58 20.72
CA SER A 32 7.49 11.77 20.52
C SER A 32 6.82 12.89 19.69
N TRP A 33 5.74 12.57 19.01
CA TRP A 33 4.86 13.47 18.28
C TRP A 33 3.66 13.91 19.13
N THR A 34 3.86 13.98 20.45
CA THR A 34 2.86 14.41 21.41
C THR A 34 2.29 15.77 21.04
N GLY A 35 0.98 15.82 20.86
CA GLY A 35 0.28 17.04 20.51
C GLY A 35 -0.03 17.21 19.02
N HIS A 36 0.32 16.25 18.17
CA HIS A 36 -0.18 16.27 16.79
C HIS A 36 -1.68 15.99 16.77
N LYS A 37 -2.40 16.92 16.18
CA LYS A 37 -3.85 16.88 16.02
C LYS A 37 -4.32 15.59 15.34
N GLU A 38 -3.60 15.11 14.35
CA GLU A 38 -3.86 13.89 13.59
C GLU A 38 -3.99 12.63 14.47
N ASN A 39 -3.18 12.52 15.53
CA ASN A 39 -3.28 11.38 16.46
C ASN A 39 -4.58 11.39 17.27
N TRP A 40 -5.09 12.56 17.57
CA TRP A 40 -6.34 12.71 18.28
C TRP A 40 -7.53 12.44 17.36
N GLU A 41 -7.48 12.96 16.16
CA GLU A 41 -8.46 12.71 15.11
C GLU A 41 -8.54 11.22 14.79
N GLY A 42 -7.40 10.54 14.62
CA GLY A 42 -7.34 9.10 14.42
C GLY A 42 -7.99 8.31 15.55
N ARG A 43 -7.72 8.68 16.80
CA ARG A 43 -8.37 8.08 17.98
C ARG A 43 -9.88 8.32 17.99
N ASP A 44 -10.29 9.54 17.66
CA ASP A 44 -11.69 9.94 17.71
C ASP A 44 -12.50 9.35 16.55
N ALA A 45 -11.82 8.91 15.47
CA ALA A 45 -12.42 8.14 14.38
C ALA A 45 -12.98 6.78 14.86
N LYS A 46 -12.54 6.25 16.00
CA LYS A 46 -13.00 4.99 16.59
C LYS A 46 -12.88 3.79 15.68
N GLN A 47 -11.78 3.74 14.94
CA GLN A 47 -11.39 2.61 14.09
C GLN A 47 -10.15 1.89 14.65
N GLY A 48 -10.09 1.73 15.95
CA GLY A 48 -8.97 1.10 16.62
C GLY A 48 -7.68 1.89 16.47
N GLN A 49 -6.66 1.25 15.96
CA GLN A 49 -5.36 1.85 15.65
C GLN A 49 -5.20 2.25 14.17
N ILE A 50 -6.29 2.22 13.40
CA ILE A 50 -6.28 2.60 11.99
C ILE A 50 -6.60 4.09 11.87
N HIS A 51 -5.65 4.82 11.36
CA HIS A 51 -5.75 6.28 11.23
C HIS A 51 -6.12 6.66 9.80
N MET A 52 -7.40 6.52 9.45
CA MET A 52 -7.93 6.91 8.13
C MET A 52 -7.83 8.41 7.83
N THR A 53 -7.42 9.21 8.80
CA THR A 53 -7.10 10.63 8.65
C THR A 53 -5.75 10.88 7.98
N ASN A 54 -4.98 9.82 7.70
CA ASN A 54 -3.64 9.90 7.14
C ASN A 54 -3.44 8.83 6.05
N GLN A 55 -2.85 9.21 4.93
CA GLN A 55 -2.69 8.42 3.71
C GLN A 55 -2.04 7.04 3.91
N PRO A 56 -1.05 6.85 4.80
CA PRO A 56 -0.49 5.52 5.04
C PRO A 56 -1.51 4.47 5.47
N ALA A 57 -2.69 4.88 5.98
CA ALA A 57 -3.75 3.95 6.40
C ALA A 57 -4.75 3.60 5.27
N HIS A 58 -4.79 4.36 4.19
CA HIS A 58 -5.86 4.30 3.19
C HIS A 58 -5.98 2.97 2.46
N HIS A 59 -4.90 2.21 2.36
CA HIS A 59 -4.93 0.86 1.77
C HIS A 59 -5.39 -0.22 2.75
N ILE A 60 -5.39 0.04 4.08
CA ILE A 60 -5.62 -0.99 5.10
C ILE A 60 -7.00 -1.65 4.99
N PRO A 61 -8.12 -0.93 4.77
CA PRO A 61 -9.42 -1.58 4.58
C PRO A 61 -9.43 -2.59 3.43
N TYR A 62 -8.65 -2.34 2.38
CA TYR A 62 -8.55 -3.21 1.21
C TYR A 62 -7.61 -4.41 1.42
N MET A 63 -6.82 -4.43 2.49
CA MET A 63 -5.99 -5.59 2.85
C MET A 63 -6.82 -6.83 3.18
N TYR A 64 -8.08 -6.66 3.59
CA TYR A 64 -8.99 -7.79 3.81
C TYR A 64 -9.24 -8.61 2.54
N LEU A 65 -9.06 -8.05 1.35
CA LEU A 65 -9.17 -8.80 0.08
C LEU A 65 -8.14 -9.93 -0.03
N TYR A 66 -7.09 -9.93 0.80
CA TYR A 66 -6.08 -10.98 0.88
C TYR A 66 -6.34 -11.96 2.03
N THR A 67 -7.52 -11.92 2.66
CA THR A 67 -7.85 -12.73 3.83
C THR A 67 -8.97 -13.73 3.53
N ASP A 68 -9.28 -14.58 4.50
CA ASP A 68 -10.43 -15.47 4.46
C ASP A 68 -11.78 -14.76 4.69
N ARG A 69 -11.77 -13.44 4.82
CA ARG A 69 -12.94 -12.60 5.08
C ARG A 69 -12.96 -11.30 4.25
N PRO A 70 -12.92 -11.39 2.90
CA PRO A 70 -12.84 -10.21 2.01
C PRO A 70 -14.01 -9.24 2.17
N TRP A 71 -15.17 -9.70 2.65
CA TRP A 71 -16.34 -8.85 2.93
C TRP A 71 -16.09 -7.78 4.00
N ARG A 72 -15.06 -7.94 4.86
CA ARG A 72 -14.68 -6.92 5.85
C ARG A 72 -14.24 -5.62 5.20
N THR A 73 -13.74 -5.68 3.95
CA THR A 73 -13.49 -4.46 3.15
C THR A 73 -14.74 -3.60 3.06
N ALA A 74 -15.91 -4.22 2.78
CA ALA A 74 -17.16 -3.46 2.71
C ALA A 74 -17.55 -2.84 4.06
N GLU A 75 -17.29 -3.50 5.16
CA GLU A 75 -17.61 -2.99 6.50
C GLU A 75 -16.79 -1.74 6.82
N PHE A 76 -15.47 -1.79 6.63
CA PHE A 76 -14.59 -0.68 7.00
C PHE A 76 -14.60 0.46 5.98
N VAL A 77 -14.68 0.17 4.68
CA VAL A 77 -14.83 1.21 3.66
C VAL A 77 -16.14 1.98 3.88
N ARG A 78 -17.27 1.27 4.12
CA ARG A 78 -18.56 1.94 4.35
C ARG A 78 -18.59 2.67 5.68
N ASP A 79 -18.02 2.12 6.75
CA ASP A 79 -17.90 2.83 8.03
C ASP A 79 -17.13 4.16 7.85
N THR A 80 -16.05 4.13 7.10
CA THR A 80 -15.27 5.32 6.80
C THR A 80 -16.06 6.32 5.97
N LEU A 81 -16.65 5.88 4.85
CA LEU A 81 -17.42 6.76 3.95
C LEU A 81 -18.64 7.37 4.64
N ASP A 82 -19.38 6.55 5.38
CA ASP A 82 -20.68 6.96 5.96
C ASP A 82 -20.52 7.82 7.23
N ARG A 83 -19.39 7.74 7.91
CA ARG A 83 -19.20 8.33 9.24
C ARG A 83 -18.11 9.38 9.31
N LEU A 84 -17.07 9.26 8.50
CA LEU A 84 -15.91 10.14 8.55
C LEU A 84 -15.88 11.19 7.44
N PHE A 85 -16.66 11.01 6.38
CA PHE A 85 -16.86 11.99 5.32
C PHE A 85 -18.28 12.55 5.42
N VAL A 86 -18.44 13.62 6.19
CA VAL A 86 -19.73 14.16 6.60
C VAL A 86 -20.13 15.45 5.84
N GLY A 87 -19.40 15.77 4.79
CA GLY A 87 -19.70 16.91 3.95
C GLY A 87 -19.51 18.25 4.68
N GLU A 88 -20.44 19.17 4.46
CA GLU A 88 -20.35 20.54 4.97
C GLU A 88 -20.78 20.72 6.45
N GLU A 89 -21.19 19.65 7.12
CA GLU A 89 -21.68 19.74 8.50
C GLU A 89 -20.55 19.94 9.52
N VAL A 90 -19.31 19.56 9.18
CA VAL A 90 -18.15 19.63 10.07
C VAL A 90 -16.97 20.29 9.34
N GLY A 91 -16.92 21.61 9.36
CA GLY A 91 -15.77 22.36 8.87
C GLY A 91 -15.33 21.96 7.46
N GLN A 92 -14.23 21.23 7.35
CA GLN A 92 -13.71 20.76 6.07
C GLN A 92 -14.42 19.52 5.48
N GLY A 93 -15.34 18.93 6.22
CA GLY A 93 -16.19 17.82 5.74
C GLY A 93 -15.63 16.42 5.93
N TYR A 94 -14.39 16.26 6.38
CA TYR A 94 -13.74 15.00 6.69
C TYR A 94 -12.67 15.17 7.78
N LEU A 95 -12.20 14.08 8.36
CA LEU A 95 -11.11 14.08 9.32
C LEU A 95 -9.74 14.13 8.62
N GLY A 96 -8.79 14.85 9.23
CA GLY A 96 -7.43 14.99 8.72
C GLY A 96 -7.27 16.07 7.66
N ASP A 97 -6.12 16.13 7.06
CA ASP A 97 -5.80 17.06 5.99
C ASP A 97 -5.93 16.39 4.61
N ASP A 98 -6.35 17.15 3.61
CA ASP A 98 -6.59 16.62 2.26
C ASP A 98 -5.29 16.17 1.55
N ASP A 99 -4.16 16.78 1.95
CA ASP A 99 -2.82 16.46 1.44
C ASP A 99 -2.76 16.33 -0.09
N ASN A 100 -2.92 17.48 -0.75
CA ASN A 100 -2.89 17.61 -2.21
C ASN A 100 -4.02 16.85 -2.94
N GLY A 101 -5.17 16.65 -2.30
CA GLY A 101 -6.32 15.99 -2.89
C GLY A 101 -6.35 14.47 -2.68
N GLU A 102 -5.45 13.90 -1.89
CA GLU A 102 -5.37 12.45 -1.73
C GLU A 102 -6.56 11.91 -0.92
N LEU A 103 -6.96 12.59 0.16
CA LEU A 103 -8.11 12.19 0.96
C LEU A 103 -9.41 12.27 0.16
N SER A 104 -9.58 13.35 -0.60
CA SER A 104 -10.71 13.50 -1.53
C SER A 104 -10.70 12.43 -2.63
N ALA A 105 -9.53 12.10 -3.18
CA ALA A 105 -9.39 11.02 -4.16
C ALA A 105 -9.77 9.66 -3.57
N TRP A 106 -9.37 9.37 -2.33
CA TRP A 106 -9.78 8.16 -1.64
C TRP A 106 -11.31 8.08 -1.51
N TYR A 107 -11.95 9.17 -1.10
CA TYR A 107 -13.42 9.24 -1.02
C TYR A 107 -14.07 8.96 -2.38
N VAL A 108 -13.65 9.67 -3.42
CA VAL A 108 -14.23 9.53 -4.76
C VAL A 108 -14.07 8.11 -5.28
N LEU A 109 -12.86 7.55 -5.23
CA LEU A 109 -12.58 6.20 -5.74
C LEU A 109 -13.30 5.14 -4.91
N SER A 110 -13.20 5.21 -3.57
CA SER A 110 -13.85 4.24 -2.69
C SER A 110 -15.37 4.30 -2.79
N SER A 111 -15.96 5.48 -2.98
CA SER A 111 -17.42 5.63 -3.18
C SER A 111 -17.92 5.02 -4.49
N MET A 112 -17.06 4.89 -5.49
CA MET A 112 -17.34 4.15 -6.73
C MET A 112 -17.18 2.62 -6.55
N GLY A 113 -16.67 2.16 -5.43
CA GLY A 113 -16.34 0.75 -5.19
C GLY A 113 -15.03 0.30 -5.84
N LEU A 114 -14.13 1.23 -6.15
CA LEU A 114 -12.86 0.99 -6.82
C LEU A 114 -11.71 1.60 -6.02
N TYR A 115 -10.55 0.92 -5.98
CA TYR A 115 -9.35 1.48 -5.33
C TYR A 115 -8.06 0.97 -5.98
N PRO A 116 -7.12 1.83 -6.37
CA PRO A 116 -5.83 1.43 -6.92
C PRO A 116 -4.89 0.98 -5.78
N LEU A 117 -5.09 -0.26 -5.29
CA LEU A 117 -4.41 -0.79 -4.11
C LEU A 117 -2.88 -0.88 -4.27
N THR A 118 -2.42 -1.20 -5.47
CA THR A 118 -0.98 -1.33 -5.78
C THR A 118 -0.58 -0.30 -6.81
N ASN A 119 0.16 0.70 -6.37
CA ASN A 119 0.63 1.75 -7.26
C ASN A 119 1.55 1.21 -8.37
N GLY A 120 1.35 1.70 -9.57
CA GLY A 120 2.23 1.44 -10.72
C GLY A 120 1.90 0.20 -11.55
N ASN A 121 1.02 -0.71 -11.11
CA ASN A 121 0.61 -1.86 -11.91
C ASN A 121 -0.77 -1.71 -12.58
N GLY A 122 -1.49 -0.64 -12.28
CA GLY A 122 -2.81 -0.35 -12.84
C GLY A 122 -3.95 -1.28 -12.37
N VAL A 123 -3.67 -2.25 -11.51
CA VAL A 123 -4.68 -3.15 -10.94
C VAL A 123 -5.56 -2.37 -9.97
N THR A 124 -6.87 -2.50 -10.15
CA THR A 124 -7.87 -1.83 -9.33
C THR A 124 -8.59 -2.85 -8.46
N ALA A 125 -8.47 -2.69 -7.14
CA ALA A 125 -9.22 -3.50 -6.18
C ALA A 125 -10.70 -3.14 -6.18
N ILE A 126 -11.55 -4.14 -5.95
CA ILE A 126 -13.01 -3.97 -5.81
C ILE A 126 -13.33 -3.79 -4.33
N GLY A 127 -13.93 -2.65 -4.02
CA GLY A 127 -14.52 -2.37 -2.72
C GLY A 127 -16.03 -2.56 -2.73
N THR A 128 -16.75 -1.58 -2.18
CA THR A 128 -18.21 -1.57 -2.15
C THR A 128 -18.72 -0.21 -2.60
N PRO A 129 -19.58 -0.12 -3.62
CA PRO A 129 -20.15 1.13 -4.07
C PRO A 129 -20.96 1.84 -2.98
N LEU A 130 -20.95 3.18 -2.99
CA LEU A 130 -21.79 4.03 -2.15
C LEU A 130 -23.10 4.43 -2.86
N PHE A 131 -23.06 4.55 -4.19
CA PHE A 131 -24.14 5.04 -5.02
C PHE A 131 -24.74 3.93 -5.87
N GLU A 132 -26.05 4.01 -6.14
CA GLU A 132 -26.74 3.04 -7.01
C GLU A 132 -26.24 3.10 -8.46
N LYS A 133 -25.79 4.28 -8.89
CA LYS A 133 -25.24 4.46 -10.22
C LYS A 133 -24.17 5.54 -10.23
N VAL A 134 -23.04 5.22 -10.86
CA VAL A 134 -22.00 6.18 -11.22
C VAL A 134 -21.71 6.05 -12.71
N THR A 135 -21.49 7.17 -13.39
CA THR A 135 -21.03 7.17 -14.78
C THR A 135 -19.81 8.07 -14.89
N ILE A 136 -18.74 7.53 -15.44
CA ILE A 136 -17.49 8.24 -15.69
C ILE A 136 -17.41 8.45 -17.21
N HIS A 137 -17.39 9.70 -17.64
CA HIS A 137 -17.15 10.09 -19.02
C HIS A 137 -15.67 10.48 -19.14
N ARG A 138 -14.95 9.79 -19.99
CA ARG A 138 -13.54 10.07 -20.25
C ARG A 138 -13.39 11.00 -21.45
N ASP A 139 -12.30 11.75 -21.48
CA ASP A 139 -12.02 12.72 -22.54
C ASP A 139 -11.85 12.07 -23.92
N ASP A 140 -11.47 10.78 -23.97
CA ASP A 140 -11.35 9.97 -25.18
C ASP A 140 -12.73 9.45 -25.71
N GLY A 141 -13.84 9.84 -25.07
CA GLY A 141 -15.18 9.40 -25.40
C GLY A 141 -15.59 8.07 -24.77
N HIS A 142 -14.70 7.39 -24.09
CA HIS A 142 -15.00 6.14 -23.40
C HIS A 142 -15.87 6.37 -22.16
N THR A 143 -16.64 5.36 -21.78
CA THR A 143 -17.57 5.46 -20.65
C THR A 143 -17.46 4.25 -19.72
N ILE A 144 -17.38 4.52 -18.42
CA ILE A 144 -17.49 3.49 -17.40
C ILE A 144 -18.78 3.74 -16.61
N THR A 145 -19.65 2.76 -16.58
CA THR A 145 -20.90 2.77 -15.80
C THR A 145 -20.79 1.76 -14.66
N ILE A 146 -21.04 2.19 -13.45
CA ILE A 146 -21.08 1.35 -12.26
C ILE A 146 -22.53 1.34 -11.76
N LEU A 147 -23.10 0.16 -11.62
CA LEU A 147 -24.47 -0.07 -11.19
C LEU A 147 -24.46 -0.91 -9.92
N ALA A 148 -25.12 -0.43 -8.87
CA ALA A 148 -25.30 -1.14 -7.60
C ALA A 148 -26.72 -0.89 -7.06
N PRO A 149 -27.75 -1.39 -7.74
CA PRO A 149 -29.14 -1.11 -7.38
C PRO A 149 -29.44 -1.60 -5.97
N GLY A 150 -30.13 -0.75 -5.20
CA GLY A 150 -30.50 -1.03 -3.81
C GLY A 150 -29.37 -0.97 -2.81
N VAL A 151 -28.19 -0.46 -3.17
CA VAL A 151 -27.11 -0.24 -2.20
C VAL A 151 -27.57 0.72 -1.10
N SER A 152 -27.25 0.38 0.15
CA SER A 152 -27.57 1.19 1.32
C SER A 152 -26.55 0.94 2.44
N ARG A 153 -26.73 1.55 3.62
CA ARG A 153 -25.91 1.27 4.80
C ARG A 153 -26.01 -0.19 5.23
N GLU A 154 -27.19 -0.78 5.12
CA GLU A 154 -27.45 -2.18 5.44
C GLU A 154 -27.06 -3.10 4.28
N ASN A 155 -27.41 -2.71 3.05
CA ASN A 155 -27.20 -3.47 1.83
C ASN A 155 -25.87 -3.12 1.19
N LYS A 156 -24.76 -3.42 1.87
CA LYS A 156 -23.40 -3.00 1.53
C LYS A 156 -22.47 -4.11 1.07
N TYR A 157 -22.86 -5.36 1.24
CA TYR A 157 -21.98 -6.49 0.90
C TYR A 157 -22.15 -6.89 -0.54
N VAL A 158 -21.07 -6.93 -1.28
CA VAL A 158 -21.06 -7.45 -2.65
C VAL A 158 -21.36 -8.96 -2.62
N GLN A 159 -22.39 -9.38 -3.34
CA GLN A 159 -22.78 -10.79 -3.53
C GLN A 159 -22.20 -11.33 -4.84
N SER A 160 -22.21 -10.54 -5.88
CA SER A 160 -21.62 -10.83 -7.18
C SER A 160 -21.28 -9.54 -7.93
N LEU A 161 -20.42 -9.67 -8.92
CA LEU A 161 -20.07 -8.61 -9.86
C LEU A 161 -20.10 -9.18 -11.28
N SER A 162 -20.65 -8.43 -12.24
CA SER A 162 -20.41 -8.69 -13.66
C SER A 162 -19.74 -7.50 -14.34
N VAL A 163 -18.93 -7.82 -15.35
CA VAL A 163 -18.26 -6.84 -16.21
C VAL A 163 -18.77 -7.05 -17.63
N ASN A 164 -19.54 -6.07 -18.16
CA ASN A 164 -20.21 -6.18 -19.44
C ASN A 164 -21.05 -7.48 -19.57
N GLY A 165 -21.75 -7.86 -18.50
CA GLY A 165 -22.59 -9.04 -18.43
C GLY A 165 -21.84 -10.37 -18.19
N VAL A 166 -20.52 -10.35 -18.04
CA VAL A 166 -19.70 -11.54 -17.72
C VAL A 166 -19.38 -11.55 -16.23
N GLU A 167 -19.68 -12.66 -15.57
CA GLU A 167 -19.41 -12.81 -14.13
C GLU A 167 -17.92 -12.64 -13.81
N GLN A 168 -17.65 -11.85 -12.76
CA GLN A 168 -16.32 -11.58 -12.21
C GLN A 168 -16.26 -12.08 -10.77
N THR A 169 -15.50 -13.13 -10.52
CA THR A 169 -15.31 -13.67 -9.16
C THR A 169 -14.16 -13.01 -8.41
N ALA A 170 -13.15 -12.52 -9.16
CA ALA A 170 -12.00 -11.84 -8.59
C ALA A 170 -12.38 -10.49 -7.95
N THR A 171 -11.71 -10.18 -6.85
CA THR A 171 -11.89 -8.92 -6.10
C THR A 171 -11.06 -7.77 -6.67
N TYR A 172 -10.69 -7.87 -7.92
CA TYR A 172 -9.91 -6.86 -8.64
C TYR A 172 -10.24 -6.83 -10.13
N LEU A 173 -9.87 -5.75 -10.78
CA LEU A 173 -9.90 -5.58 -12.23
C LEU A 173 -8.48 -5.35 -12.74
N MET A 174 -8.15 -6.02 -13.83
CA MET A 174 -6.93 -5.74 -14.57
C MET A 174 -7.06 -4.42 -15.34
N PRO A 175 -5.97 -3.69 -15.59
CA PRO A 175 -6.01 -2.37 -16.25
C PRO A 175 -6.78 -2.36 -17.57
N GLU A 176 -6.65 -3.41 -18.37
CA GLU A 176 -7.26 -3.54 -19.70
C GLU A 176 -8.80 -3.53 -19.64
N VAL A 177 -9.37 -3.87 -18.47
CA VAL A 177 -10.84 -3.85 -18.28
C VAL A 177 -11.34 -2.41 -18.33
N LEU A 178 -10.73 -1.52 -17.54
CA LEU A 178 -11.15 -0.12 -17.44
C LEU A 178 -10.72 0.72 -18.66
N GLN A 179 -9.84 0.20 -19.51
CA GLN A 179 -9.39 0.87 -20.73
C GLN A 179 -10.31 0.65 -21.95
N ARG A 180 -11.29 -0.24 -21.83
CA ARG A 180 -12.25 -0.51 -22.92
C ARG A 180 -13.09 0.72 -23.22
N GLU A 181 -13.58 0.81 -24.44
CA GLU A 181 -14.44 1.92 -24.92
C GLU A 181 -15.70 2.08 -24.05
N THR A 182 -16.35 0.97 -23.72
CA THR A 182 -17.49 0.95 -22.83
C THR A 182 -17.35 -0.15 -21.80
N VAL A 183 -17.48 0.21 -20.52
CA VAL A 183 -17.43 -0.71 -19.40
C VAL A 183 -18.68 -0.53 -18.55
N THR A 184 -19.36 -1.64 -18.26
CA THR A 184 -20.44 -1.69 -17.28
C THR A 184 -20.07 -2.67 -16.19
N LEU A 185 -19.97 -2.16 -14.96
CA LEU A 185 -19.77 -2.94 -13.74
C LEU A 185 -21.12 -3.04 -13.04
N GLU A 186 -21.68 -4.24 -12.92
CA GLU A 186 -22.98 -4.46 -12.27
C GLU A 186 -22.76 -5.27 -10.99
N PHE A 187 -23.04 -4.63 -9.86
CA PHE A 187 -22.96 -5.22 -8.54
C PHE A 187 -24.31 -5.75 -8.08
N THR A 188 -24.36 -6.95 -7.59
CA THR A 188 -25.46 -7.44 -6.76
C THR A 188 -25.09 -7.22 -5.31
N MET A 189 -25.91 -6.47 -4.59
CA MET A 189 -25.66 -6.11 -3.21
C MET A 189 -26.50 -6.95 -2.24
N GLY A 190 -26.04 -7.10 -1.00
CA GLY A 190 -26.73 -7.87 0.04
C GLY A 190 -26.53 -7.28 1.44
N THR A 191 -27.42 -7.65 2.37
CA THR A 191 -27.37 -7.23 3.78
C THR A 191 -26.46 -8.10 4.64
N THR A 192 -26.00 -9.22 4.13
CA THR A 192 -25.12 -10.16 4.82
C THR A 192 -23.87 -10.43 4.00
N PRO A 193 -22.73 -10.72 4.65
CA PRO A 193 -21.49 -11.08 3.97
C PRO A 193 -21.66 -12.24 2.98
N SER A 194 -21.16 -12.08 1.75
CA SER A 194 -21.04 -13.20 0.82
C SER A 194 -20.04 -14.24 1.34
N LYS A 195 -20.35 -15.50 1.19
CA LYS A 195 -19.46 -16.61 1.51
C LYS A 195 -18.91 -17.30 0.26
N THR A 196 -19.16 -16.73 -0.91
CA THR A 196 -18.76 -17.30 -2.21
C THR A 196 -17.96 -16.34 -3.05
N TRP A 197 -18.36 -15.07 -3.14
CA TRP A 197 -17.67 -14.06 -3.93
C TRP A 197 -16.33 -13.67 -3.29
N GLY A 198 -15.26 -13.68 -4.07
CA GLY A 198 -13.92 -13.29 -3.63
C GLY A 198 -13.26 -14.26 -2.64
N MET A 199 -13.80 -15.47 -2.47
CA MET A 199 -13.36 -16.41 -1.43
C MET A 199 -12.25 -17.36 -1.87
N LYS A 200 -11.93 -17.41 -3.16
CA LYS A 200 -10.89 -18.31 -3.67
C LYS A 200 -9.55 -17.57 -3.70
N GLY A 201 -8.46 -18.30 -3.52
CA GLY A 201 -7.12 -17.71 -3.60
C GLY A 201 -6.82 -17.03 -4.94
N ALA A 202 -7.39 -17.52 -6.04
CA ALA A 202 -7.28 -16.90 -7.35
C ALA A 202 -8.11 -15.60 -7.51
N ASP A 203 -9.04 -15.34 -6.59
CA ASP A 203 -9.88 -14.14 -6.62
C ASP A 203 -9.20 -12.94 -5.93
N MET A 204 -8.09 -13.16 -5.24
CA MET A 204 -7.33 -12.10 -4.56
C MET A 204 -6.59 -11.21 -5.57
N PRO A 205 -6.42 -9.91 -5.28
CA PRO A 205 -5.59 -9.05 -6.13
C PRO A 205 -4.17 -9.63 -6.32
N PRO A 206 -3.59 -9.53 -7.53
CA PRO A 206 -2.29 -10.11 -7.81
C PRO A 206 -1.19 -9.41 -7.00
N SER A 207 -0.11 -10.13 -6.75
CA SER A 207 1.12 -9.60 -6.17
C SER A 207 2.14 -9.31 -7.25
N ILE A 208 3.01 -8.34 -7.01
CA ILE A 208 4.22 -8.14 -7.82
C ILE A 208 5.27 -9.22 -7.57
N THR A 209 5.12 -9.99 -6.50
CA THR A 209 6.01 -11.12 -6.17
C THR A 209 5.40 -12.39 -6.74
N GLU A 210 6.06 -13.00 -7.71
CA GLU A 210 5.63 -14.26 -8.30
C GLU A 210 6.24 -15.47 -7.57
N GLY A 211 5.48 -16.59 -7.55
CA GLY A 211 5.93 -17.86 -7.01
C GLY A 211 6.03 -17.93 -5.49
N THR A 212 6.63 -19.00 -4.99
CA THR A 212 6.77 -19.32 -3.57
C THR A 212 8.11 -18.91 -2.99
N GLY A 213 9.02 -18.45 -3.82
CA GLY A 213 10.34 -17.98 -3.40
C GLY A 213 10.26 -16.67 -2.62
N ARG A 214 11.06 -16.55 -1.58
CA ARG A 214 11.36 -15.22 -1.05
C ARG A 214 12.11 -14.44 -2.13
N PRO A 215 11.88 -13.13 -2.28
CA PRO A 215 12.76 -12.30 -3.10
C PRO A 215 14.20 -12.60 -2.70
N GLN A 216 15.05 -12.82 -3.67
CA GLN A 216 16.47 -12.99 -3.37
C GLN A 216 16.95 -11.68 -2.73
N LEU A 217 17.45 -11.79 -1.50
CA LEU A 217 18.03 -10.62 -0.86
C LEU A 217 19.24 -10.19 -1.69
N LEU A 218 19.38 -8.91 -1.88
CA LEU A 218 20.59 -8.35 -2.48
C LEU A 218 21.78 -8.74 -1.61
N VAL A 219 22.80 -9.27 -2.24
CA VAL A 219 24.05 -9.61 -1.54
C VAL A 219 24.91 -8.36 -1.56
N ASP A 220 25.26 -7.89 -0.38
CA ASP A 220 26.27 -6.84 -0.24
C ASP A 220 27.64 -7.45 -0.51
N HIS A 221 28.24 -7.00 -1.59
CA HIS A 221 29.60 -7.42 -1.98
C HIS A 221 30.68 -6.53 -1.40
N THR A 222 30.30 -5.45 -0.72
CA THR A 222 31.28 -4.60 -0.03
C THR A 222 31.62 -5.19 1.36
N LYS A 223 32.87 -5.20 1.70
CA LYS A 223 33.32 -5.71 2.99
C LYS A 223 33.45 -4.56 3.99
N THR A 224 33.16 -4.84 5.25
CA THR A 224 33.27 -3.87 6.34
C THR A 224 34.74 -3.55 6.69
N GLU A 225 35.68 -4.46 6.39
CA GLU A 225 37.10 -4.26 6.59
C GLU A 225 37.80 -4.23 5.22
N VAL A 226 38.02 -3.04 4.71
CA VAL A 226 38.68 -2.80 3.43
C VAL A 226 39.95 -2.01 3.64
N SER A 227 41.02 -2.44 3.02
CA SER A 227 42.29 -1.70 3.06
C SER A 227 42.17 -0.37 2.30
N THR A 228 42.58 0.72 2.93
CA THR A 228 42.51 2.09 2.36
C THR A 228 43.69 2.44 1.44
N VAL A 229 44.61 1.49 1.18
CA VAL A 229 45.76 1.74 0.34
C VAL A 229 45.89 0.64 -0.70
N GLY A 230 45.90 1.03 -1.97
CA GLY A 230 46.13 0.11 -3.09
C GLY A 230 47.47 -0.61 -2.97
N GLY A 231 47.42 -1.85 -2.57
CA GLY A 231 48.57 -2.79 -2.55
C GLY A 231 48.08 -4.07 -3.22
N GLY A 232 48.84 -4.55 -4.22
CA GLY A 232 48.52 -5.74 -4.99
C GLY A 232 48.44 -6.99 -4.10
N GLY A 233 47.19 -7.42 -3.88
CA GLY A 233 46.83 -8.65 -3.20
C GLY A 233 45.38 -9.01 -3.55
N ASN A 234 44.97 -10.25 -3.26
CA ASN A 234 43.61 -10.76 -3.50
C ASN A 234 42.55 -10.20 -2.54
N GLU A 235 42.77 -9.04 -1.96
CA GLU A 235 41.82 -8.41 -1.02
C GLU A 235 41.16 -7.19 -1.64
N ASP A 236 39.93 -6.96 -1.27
CA ASP A 236 39.20 -5.76 -1.69
C ASP A 236 39.92 -4.51 -1.14
N THR A 237 40.00 -3.49 -1.96
CA THR A 237 40.63 -2.22 -1.58
C THR A 237 39.78 -1.04 -1.98
N ILE A 238 39.95 0.07 -1.26
CA ILE A 238 39.33 1.35 -1.64
C ILE A 238 40.41 2.40 -1.93
N ALA A 239 40.12 3.24 -2.91
CA ALA A 239 40.85 4.47 -3.13
C ALA A 239 39.87 5.64 -3.01
N THR A 240 40.15 6.59 -2.16
CA THR A 240 39.32 7.75 -1.93
C THR A 240 40.11 8.91 -1.36
N ASN A 241 39.64 10.11 -1.55
CA ASN A 241 40.15 11.30 -0.86
C ASN A 241 39.19 11.82 0.23
N ALA A 242 38.20 10.98 0.65
CA ALA A 242 37.35 11.26 1.78
C ALA A 242 38.08 11.24 3.11
N LYS A 243 37.54 11.92 4.11
CA LYS A 243 37.89 11.76 5.53
C LYS A 243 37.01 10.67 6.16
N ASN A 244 37.43 10.08 7.25
CA ASN A 244 36.72 9.06 8.00
C ASN A 244 36.31 7.87 7.11
N THR A 245 37.25 7.36 6.35
CA THR A 245 37.06 6.31 5.32
C THR A 245 36.51 5.01 5.89
N GLU A 246 36.75 4.75 7.17
CA GLU A 246 36.20 3.60 7.91
C GLU A 246 34.70 3.60 8.02
N LYS A 247 34.06 4.75 7.74
CA LYS A 247 32.59 4.89 7.74
C LYS A 247 31.93 4.49 6.41
N LEU A 248 32.70 4.36 5.34
CA LEU A 248 32.16 4.13 4.00
C LEU A 248 31.46 2.78 3.84
N PHE A 249 31.91 1.76 4.60
CA PHE A 249 31.45 0.38 4.45
C PHE A 249 31.16 -0.30 5.80
N ASN A 250 30.73 0.47 6.79
CA ASN A 250 30.47 -0.05 8.14
C ASN A 250 29.06 -0.64 8.31
N ASN A 251 28.24 -0.68 7.25
CA ASN A 251 26.85 -1.14 7.23
C ASN A 251 25.92 -0.41 8.22
N LYS A 252 26.24 0.83 8.55
CA LYS A 252 25.43 1.67 9.44
C LYS A 252 24.90 2.88 8.66
N ALA A 253 23.61 2.91 8.40
CA ALA A 253 22.94 4.03 7.75
C ALA A 253 22.97 5.30 8.62
N HIS A 254 22.99 5.13 9.95
CA HIS A 254 23.10 6.23 10.92
C HIS A 254 24.22 5.90 11.92
N ASP A 255 25.37 6.52 11.75
CA ASP A 255 26.48 6.38 12.68
C ASP A 255 26.54 7.60 13.61
N ALA A 256 26.29 7.40 14.90
CA ALA A 256 26.34 8.46 15.91
C ALA A 256 27.70 9.16 16.01
N ASN A 257 28.76 8.53 15.49
CA ASN A 257 30.12 9.05 15.51
C ASN A 257 30.50 9.77 14.20
N GLY A 258 29.54 10.07 13.35
CA GLY A 258 29.78 10.79 12.11
C GLY A 258 29.79 9.94 10.85
N TYR A 259 30.15 10.52 9.75
CA TYR A 259 30.13 9.94 8.41
C TYR A 259 31.43 10.26 7.65
N ALA A 260 31.68 9.56 6.56
CA ALA A 260 32.76 9.93 5.65
C ALA A 260 32.38 11.21 4.90
N SER A 261 33.36 12.07 4.68
CA SER A 261 33.11 13.36 4.03
C SER A 261 34.23 13.78 3.09
N TRP A 262 33.88 14.61 2.12
CA TRP A 262 34.81 15.29 1.19
C TRP A 262 34.88 16.80 1.46
N ASP A 263 34.86 17.19 2.73
CA ASP A 263 34.76 18.58 3.17
C ASP A 263 35.61 19.56 2.32
N GLY A 264 34.96 20.49 1.66
CA GLY A 264 35.60 21.52 0.86
C GLY A 264 36.39 21.05 -0.36
N LYS A 265 36.18 19.82 -0.82
CA LYS A 265 36.85 19.28 -2.02
C LYS A 265 35.90 19.29 -3.22
N GLU A 266 36.33 19.93 -4.29
CA GLU A 266 35.58 20.01 -5.53
C GLU A 266 35.50 18.66 -6.29
N ASN A 267 36.50 17.79 -6.10
CA ASN A 267 36.63 16.50 -6.80
C ASN A 267 36.72 15.35 -5.79
N GLY A 268 35.59 15.08 -5.11
CA GLY A 268 35.45 13.90 -4.26
C GLY A 268 35.37 12.63 -5.12
N TYR A 269 36.12 11.60 -4.76
CA TYR A 269 36.03 10.32 -5.45
C TYR A 269 36.06 9.15 -4.46
N LEU A 270 35.45 8.04 -4.89
CA LEU A 270 35.52 6.73 -4.25
C LEU A 270 35.65 5.67 -5.34
N ILE A 271 36.69 4.84 -5.24
CA ILE A 271 36.89 3.69 -6.11
C ILE A 271 36.97 2.47 -5.23
N TYR A 272 36.08 1.50 -5.42
CA TYR A 272 36.12 0.21 -4.77
C TYR A 272 36.67 -0.82 -5.75
N HIS A 273 37.78 -1.49 -5.35
CA HIS A 273 38.41 -2.54 -6.12
C HIS A 273 38.05 -3.88 -5.52
N PHE A 274 37.29 -4.68 -6.27
CA PHE A 274 37.00 -6.04 -5.88
C PHE A 274 38.20 -6.95 -6.16
N SER A 275 38.51 -7.85 -5.23
CA SER A 275 39.60 -8.83 -5.37
C SER A 275 39.38 -9.82 -6.53
N SER A 276 38.16 -9.98 -6.96
CA SER A 276 37.76 -10.74 -8.16
C SER A 276 36.65 -10.03 -8.94
N PRO A 277 36.54 -10.24 -10.26
CA PRO A 277 35.44 -9.67 -11.04
C PRO A 277 34.09 -10.14 -10.51
N ILE A 278 33.16 -9.18 -10.31
CA ILE A 278 31.77 -9.45 -9.93
C ILE A 278 30.83 -8.71 -10.85
N GLN A 279 29.61 -9.20 -10.98
CA GLN A 279 28.53 -8.50 -11.66
C GLN A 279 27.76 -7.68 -10.64
N ILE A 280 27.78 -6.35 -10.78
CA ILE A 280 27.03 -5.42 -9.94
C ILE A 280 25.69 -5.14 -10.59
N SER A 281 24.59 -5.42 -9.90
CA SER A 281 23.24 -5.12 -10.34
C SER A 281 22.67 -3.84 -9.72
N MET A 282 23.17 -3.45 -8.55
CA MET A 282 22.74 -2.25 -7.84
C MET A 282 23.85 -1.72 -6.92
N TYR A 283 23.89 -0.42 -6.72
CA TYR A 283 24.67 0.19 -5.63
C TYR A 283 23.78 1.18 -4.85
N THR A 284 24.10 1.38 -3.59
CA THR A 284 23.44 2.35 -2.72
C THR A 284 24.46 3.30 -2.12
N LEU A 285 24.07 4.57 -2.00
CA LEU A 285 24.80 5.58 -1.25
C LEU A 285 23.84 6.11 -0.19
N THR A 286 24.30 6.09 1.06
CA THR A 286 23.53 6.62 2.19
C THR A 286 24.16 7.93 2.66
N SER A 287 23.36 8.99 2.74
CA SER A 287 23.79 10.34 3.19
C SER A 287 23.23 10.65 4.57
#